data_3325e0ad3c1ff52b3bd2b5267634f1d0
#
_entry.id   3325e0ad3c1ff52b3bd2b5267634f1d0
#
_cell.length_a   1.000
_cell.length_b   1.000
_cell.length_c   1.000
_cell.angle_alpha   90.00
_cell.angle_beta   90.00
_cell.angle_gamma   90.00
#
_symmetry.space_group_name_H-M   'P 1'
#
loop_
_entity.id
_entity.type
_entity.pdbx_description
1 polymer ?
#
loop_
_entity_poly.entity_id
_entity_poly.type
_entity_poly.pdbx_seq_one_letter_code
_entity_poly.pdbx_strand_id
1 'polypeptide(L)'
;MPKKVFLRGLIEISNKCRKNCLYCGIRCGNCNVSRYELTDEQVISEALFALRSGYGSIVLQGGERCDSEFVERIARLVWEIKRLHPDNSHSGADGIANGNGTALGITLSLGEQSKEVYKEWFQAGAHRYLLRIEASDRSLYEMIHPHSTEEERRMHSYERRLAALEDLKSSGYITGSGIMIALPFQTMENLENDLKFLKRFGVDMVGMGPYIPHNDTPLGKMVLKAREANSTSVTLPDGQRVDLGEFALISDEKKLQLSIEMVRRLRREMPHINIAATTALQVLHPDGREMAVLAGANVIMPNITEQQARGNYQLYEGKPGVEDDAQSTKLRLEQNLAKIGVDIAWGQVGDPYRL
;
A
#
# COMPACT_ATOMS: atom_id res chain seq x y z
N MET A 1 12.79 -11.23 15.55
CA MET A 1 12.06 -11.87 14.44
C MET A 1 10.62 -12.13 14.87
N PRO A 2 9.62 -11.80 14.07
CA PRO A 2 8.26 -12.25 14.34
C PRO A 2 8.21 -13.78 14.23
N LYS A 3 7.56 -14.44 15.19
CA LYS A 3 7.29 -15.89 15.10
C LYS A 3 6.11 -16.20 14.18
N LYS A 4 5.25 -15.20 13.94
CA LYS A 4 4.05 -15.28 13.11
C LYS A 4 3.88 -14.04 12.25
N VAL A 5 3.31 -14.23 11.07
CA VAL A 5 2.86 -13.14 10.19
C VAL A 5 1.34 -13.16 10.03
N PHE A 6 0.76 -11.96 9.91
CA PHE A 6 -0.66 -11.78 9.62
C PHE A 6 -0.88 -11.62 8.12
N LEU A 7 -1.88 -12.33 7.58
CA LEU A 7 -2.25 -12.20 6.19
C LEU A 7 -3.43 -11.21 6.04
N ARG A 8 -3.29 -10.31 5.08
CA ARG A 8 -4.36 -9.40 4.66
C ARG A 8 -4.55 -9.57 3.16
N GLY A 9 -5.64 -10.23 2.74
CA GLY A 9 -5.94 -10.40 1.32
C GLY A 9 -6.11 -9.05 0.63
N LEU A 10 -5.27 -8.74 -0.36
CA LEU A 10 -5.30 -7.48 -1.09
C LEU A 10 -6.28 -7.59 -2.26
N ILE A 11 -7.30 -6.73 -2.27
CA ILE A 11 -8.27 -6.56 -3.35
C ILE A 11 -8.07 -5.18 -3.96
N GLU A 12 -7.60 -5.13 -5.19
CA GLU A 12 -7.36 -3.91 -5.97
C GLU A 12 -8.64 -3.55 -6.72
N ILE A 13 -9.54 -2.83 -6.05
CA ILE A 13 -10.92 -2.63 -6.50
C ILE A 13 -11.06 -1.75 -7.75
N SER A 14 -10.13 -0.83 -7.98
CA SER A 14 -10.15 0.06 -9.16
C SER A 14 -8.82 0.77 -9.34
N ASN A 15 -8.40 0.97 -10.60
CA ASN A 15 -7.25 1.80 -10.95
C ASN A 15 -7.63 3.21 -11.42
N LYS A 16 -8.91 3.59 -11.34
CA LYS A 16 -9.37 4.96 -11.62
C LYS A 16 -8.89 5.86 -10.48
N CYS A 17 -8.01 6.82 -10.79
CA CYS A 17 -7.41 7.71 -9.81
C CYS A 17 -7.48 9.16 -10.30
N ARG A 18 -7.86 10.09 -9.42
CA ARG A 18 -7.85 11.53 -9.73
C ARG A 18 -6.47 12.17 -9.53
N LYS A 19 -5.58 11.52 -8.76
CA LYS A 19 -4.23 12.02 -8.50
C LYS A 19 -3.30 11.75 -9.69
N ASN A 20 -2.29 12.63 -9.83
CA ASN A 20 -1.32 12.58 -10.92
C ASN A 20 0.13 12.44 -10.41
N CYS A 21 0.34 11.69 -9.34
CA CYS A 21 1.65 11.49 -8.72
C CYS A 21 2.69 11.05 -9.74
N LEU A 22 3.86 11.67 -9.74
CA LEU A 22 4.87 11.52 -10.81
C LEU A 22 5.54 10.14 -10.85
N TYR A 23 5.35 9.32 -9.82
CA TYR A 23 5.94 8.00 -9.64
C TYR A 23 4.97 6.84 -9.89
N CYS A 24 3.65 7.10 -9.99
CA CYS A 24 2.62 6.06 -9.91
C CYS A 24 2.11 5.65 -11.29
N GLY A 25 2.16 4.35 -11.62
CA GLY A 25 1.72 3.83 -12.91
C GLY A 25 0.21 4.01 -13.17
N ILE A 26 -0.63 4.08 -12.12
CA ILE A 26 -2.08 4.32 -12.27
C ILE A 26 -2.49 5.80 -12.16
N ARG A 27 -1.54 6.75 -12.22
CA ARG A 27 -1.82 8.19 -12.22
C ARG A 27 -2.82 8.56 -13.31
N CYS A 28 -3.66 9.59 -13.07
CA CYS A 28 -4.70 9.97 -14.04
C CYS A 28 -4.13 10.36 -15.40
N GLY A 29 -2.94 10.95 -15.46
CA GLY A 29 -2.25 11.31 -16.70
C GLY A 29 -1.54 10.16 -17.42
N ASN A 30 -1.62 8.91 -16.93
CA ASN A 30 -1.14 7.76 -17.70
C ASN A 30 -2.24 7.25 -18.63
N CYS A 31 -2.09 7.51 -19.93
CA CYS A 31 -3.04 7.08 -20.97
C CYS A 31 -2.78 5.65 -21.48
N ASN A 32 -1.68 5.01 -21.07
CA ASN A 32 -1.29 3.67 -21.53
C ASN A 32 -1.86 2.55 -20.65
N VAL A 33 -2.60 2.88 -19.59
CA VAL A 33 -3.22 1.90 -18.70
C VAL A 33 -4.72 1.78 -18.95
N SER A 34 -5.22 0.57 -19.15
CA SER A 34 -6.65 0.30 -19.25
C SER A 34 -7.31 0.50 -17.88
N ARG A 35 -8.30 1.40 -17.82
CA ARG A 35 -9.01 1.69 -16.58
C ARG A 35 -10.08 0.63 -16.32
N TYR A 36 -10.13 0.17 -15.06
CA TYR A 36 -11.12 -0.78 -14.61
C TYR A 36 -11.70 -0.42 -13.24
N GLU A 37 -12.78 -1.05 -12.91
CA GLU A 37 -13.40 -1.06 -11.60
C GLU A 37 -14.10 -2.41 -11.43
N LEU A 38 -13.80 -3.13 -10.37
CA LEU A 38 -14.47 -4.39 -10.05
C LEU A 38 -15.92 -4.14 -9.69
N THR A 39 -16.82 -5.07 -10.03
CA THR A 39 -18.21 -5.01 -9.57
C THR A 39 -18.29 -5.31 -8.08
N ASP A 40 -19.45 -5.00 -7.44
CA ASP A 40 -19.67 -5.31 -6.03
C ASP A 40 -19.60 -6.83 -5.80
N GLU A 41 -20.17 -7.63 -6.71
CA GLU A 41 -20.15 -9.09 -6.66
C GLU A 41 -18.71 -9.64 -6.73
N GLN A 42 -17.83 -9.06 -7.58
CA GLN A 42 -16.44 -9.45 -7.65
C GLN A 42 -15.72 -9.17 -6.34
N VAL A 43 -15.89 -7.96 -5.76
CA VAL A 43 -15.27 -7.59 -4.47
C VAL A 43 -15.74 -8.50 -3.34
N ILE A 44 -17.04 -8.80 -3.28
CA ILE A 44 -17.63 -9.70 -2.27
C ILE A 44 -17.11 -11.13 -2.46
N SER A 45 -17.01 -11.62 -3.70
CA SER A 45 -16.45 -12.95 -4.00
C SER A 45 -15.02 -13.08 -3.51
N GLU A 46 -14.17 -12.08 -3.73
CA GLU A 46 -12.78 -12.06 -3.26
C GLU A 46 -12.68 -11.99 -1.73
N ALA A 47 -13.56 -11.20 -1.09
CA ALA A 47 -13.65 -11.15 0.36
C ALA A 47 -14.08 -12.51 0.95
N LEU A 48 -15.02 -13.20 0.31
CA LEU A 48 -15.46 -14.55 0.70
C LEU A 48 -14.35 -15.58 0.48
N PHE A 49 -13.58 -15.48 -0.61
CA PHE A 49 -12.37 -16.29 -0.81
C PHE A 49 -11.37 -16.10 0.34
N ALA A 50 -11.10 -14.85 0.74
CA ALA A 50 -10.21 -14.57 1.87
C ALA A 50 -10.70 -15.24 3.16
N LEU A 51 -12.00 -15.10 3.46
CA LEU A 51 -12.62 -15.68 4.64
C LEU A 51 -12.51 -17.22 4.66
N ARG A 52 -12.88 -17.86 3.56
CA ARG A 52 -12.80 -19.34 3.40
C ARG A 52 -11.37 -19.87 3.40
N SER A 53 -10.43 -19.07 2.94
CA SER A 53 -9.00 -19.39 2.94
C SER A 53 -8.32 -19.16 4.28
N GLY A 54 -9.06 -18.74 5.31
CA GLY A 54 -8.55 -18.50 6.66
C GLY A 54 -7.77 -17.19 6.83
N TYR A 55 -7.93 -16.23 5.92
CA TYR A 55 -7.36 -14.90 6.14
C TYR A 55 -8.16 -14.17 7.25
N GLY A 56 -7.45 -13.54 8.19
CA GLY A 56 -8.11 -12.78 9.24
C GLY A 56 -8.53 -11.37 8.82
N SER A 57 -8.03 -10.90 7.66
CA SER A 57 -8.22 -9.52 7.21
C SER A 57 -8.13 -9.40 5.70
N ILE A 58 -8.71 -8.32 5.17
CA ILE A 58 -8.52 -7.86 3.79
C ILE A 58 -8.09 -6.39 3.74
N VAL A 59 -7.57 -6.00 2.58
CA VAL A 59 -7.29 -4.62 2.20
C VAL A 59 -8.08 -4.30 0.94
N LEU A 60 -8.96 -3.31 0.99
CA LEU A 60 -9.56 -2.72 -0.21
C LEU A 60 -8.66 -1.57 -0.66
N GLN A 61 -7.99 -1.73 -1.78
CA GLN A 61 -7.08 -0.75 -2.34
C GLN A 61 -7.58 -0.27 -3.69
N GLY A 62 -7.44 1.03 -3.95
CA GLY A 62 -7.82 1.62 -5.22
C GLY A 62 -7.14 2.93 -5.49
N GLY A 63 -7.32 3.45 -6.71
CA GLY A 63 -7.01 4.85 -7.00
C GLY A 63 -7.91 5.77 -6.18
N GLU A 64 -7.44 6.99 -5.92
CA GLU A 64 -8.20 7.97 -5.15
C GLU A 64 -9.38 8.50 -5.96
N ARG A 65 -10.58 8.35 -5.41
CA ARG A 65 -11.85 8.92 -5.87
C ARG A 65 -12.58 9.54 -4.68
N CYS A 66 -13.33 10.64 -4.92
CA CYS A 66 -14.05 11.37 -3.87
C CYS A 66 -15.47 11.74 -4.31
N ASP A 67 -15.98 11.15 -5.41
CA ASP A 67 -17.36 11.32 -5.84
C ASP A 67 -18.31 10.57 -4.92
N SER A 68 -19.53 11.08 -4.77
CA SER A 68 -20.52 10.53 -3.82
C SER A 68 -20.87 9.08 -4.13
N GLU A 69 -20.98 8.71 -5.41
CA GLU A 69 -21.28 7.35 -5.82
C GLU A 69 -20.23 6.36 -5.29
N PHE A 70 -18.94 6.71 -5.43
CA PHE A 70 -17.86 5.89 -4.92
C PHE A 70 -17.86 5.82 -3.38
N VAL A 71 -18.09 6.95 -2.71
CA VAL A 71 -18.14 7.01 -1.24
C VAL A 71 -19.23 6.10 -0.68
N GLU A 72 -20.45 6.24 -1.18
CA GLU A 72 -21.60 5.42 -0.78
C GLU A 72 -21.38 3.93 -1.09
N ARG A 73 -20.79 3.64 -2.25
CA ARG A 73 -20.45 2.28 -2.67
C ARG A 73 -19.48 1.62 -1.69
N ILE A 74 -18.41 2.33 -1.29
CA ILE A 74 -17.43 1.78 -0.34
C ILE A 74 -18.08 1.53 1.03
N ALA A 75 -18.90 2.44 1.53
CA ALA A 75 -19.62 2.25 2.78
C ALA A 75 -20.50 0.98 2.74
N ARG A 76 -21.26 0.79 1.66
CA ARG A 76 -22.09 -0.40 1.43
C ARG A 76 -21.24 -1.68 1.36
N LEU A 77 -20.18 -1.71 0.56
CA LEU A 77 -19.27 -2.87 0.45
C LEU A 77 -18.67 -3.25 1.80
N VAL A 78 -18.16 -2.28 2.57
CA VAL A 78 -17.62 -2.52 3.91
C VAL A 78 -18.69 -3.15 4.80
N TRP A 79 -19.92 -2.61 4.79
CA TRP A 79 -21.04 -3.12 5.57
C TRP A 79 -21.42 -4.56 5.19
N GLU A 80 -21.45 -4.89 3.90
CA GLU A 80 -21.74 -6.23 3.40
C GLU A 80 -20.63 -7.22 3.75
N ILE A 81 -19.36 -6.85 3.54
CA ILE A 81 -18.21 -7.70 3.88
C ILE A 81 -18.16 -8.04 5.37
N LYS A 82 -18.54 -7.10 6.25
CA LYS A 82 -18.59 -7.34 7.70
C LYS A 82 -19.66 -8.37 8.09
N ARG A 83 -20.58 -8.71 7.20
CA ARG A 83 -21.66 -9.68 7.41
C ARG A 83 -21.46 -11.00 6.69
N LEU A 84 -20.36 -11.18 5.98
CA LEU A 84 -20.06 -12.44 5.32
C LEU A 84 -19.89 -13.58 6.33
N HIS A 85 -20.46 -14.74 5.99
CA HIS A 85 -20.28 -15.98 6.73
C HIS A 85 -19.63 -17.04 5.83
N PRO A 86 -18.71 -17.90 6.34
CA PRO A 86 -18.01 -18.90 5.52
C PRO A 86 -18.94 -19.88 4.79
N ASP A 87 -20.05 -20.27 5.43
CA ASP A 87 -20.95 -21.30 4.93
C ASP A 87 -22.05 -20.74 4.02
N ASN A 88 -22.28 -19.45 4.06
CA ASN A 88 -23.28 -18.81 3.22
C ASN A 88 -22.83 -17.45 2.76
N SER A 89 -23.28 -17.04 1.62
CA SER A 89 -22.94 -15.75 1.05
C SER A 89 -23.44 -14.56 1.87
N HIS A 90 -24.56 -14.71 2.61
CA HIS A 90 -25.11 -13.64 3.44
C HIS A 90 -25.69 -14.19 4.74
N SER A 91 -25.34 -13.64 5.88
CA SER A 91 -26.10 -13.81 7.13
C SER A 91 -27.39 -13.00 7.02
N GLY A 92 -28.51 -13.61 7.40
CA GLY A 92 -29.80 -12.92 7.46
C GLY A 92 -29.76 -11.65 8.32
N ALA A 93 -30.84 -10.86 8.24
CA ALA A 93 -30.96 -9.49 8.74
C ALA A 93 -30.57 -9.22 10.22
N ASP A 94 -30.28 -10.24 11.02
CA ASP A 94 -30.04 -10.12 12.46
C ASP A 94 -28.56 -10.21 12.88
N GLY A 95 -27.61 -10.10 11.96
CA GLY A 95 -26.20 -9.71 12.12
C GLY A 95 -25.40 -10.10 13.37
N ILE A 96 -25.88 -11.01 14.20
CA ILE A 96 -25.14 -11.55 15.34
C ILE A 96 -24.59 -12.91 14.93
N ALA A 97 -23.29 -12.95 14.65
CA ALA A 97 -22.56 -14.19 14.47
C ALA A 97 -22.65 -15.02 15.79
N ASN A 98 -23.63 -15.88 15.88
CA ASN A 98 -23.66 -16.91 16.90
C ASN A 98 -22.67 -18.00 16.53
N GLY A 99 -21.52 -17.97 17.17
CA GLY A 99 -20.53 -19.05 17.16
C GLY A 99 -19.27 -18.76 16.34
N ASN A 100 -18.17 -18.57 17.02
CA ASN A 100 -16.74 -18.67 16.64
C ASN A 100 -16.23 -18.12 15.29
N GLY A 101 -17.01 -17.47 14.46
CA GLY A 101 -16.58 -16.80 13.23
C GLY A 101 -16.25 -15.34 13.49
N THR A 102 -14.98 -15.00 13.61
CA THR A 102 -14.54 -13.59 13.65
C THR A 102 -14.76 -12.98 12.27
N ALA A 103 -15.54 -11.89 12.21
CA ALA A 103 -15.69 -11.12 10.97
C ALA A 103 -14.34 -10.62 10.47
N LEU A 104 -14.13 -10.62 9.13
CA LEU A 104 -12.91 -10.11 8.52
C LEU A 104 -12.55 -8.70 9.02
N GLY A 105 -11.28 -8.50 9.36
CA GLY A 105 -10.73 -7.17 9.56
C GLY A 105 -10.62 -6.45 8.21
N ILE A 106 -11.06 -5.19 8.14
CA ILE A 106 -11.01 -4.42 6.89
C ILE A 106 -10.02 -3.26 7.03
N THR A 107 -9.10 -3.18 6.08
CA THR A 107 -8.21 -2.03 5.88
C THR A 107 -8.63 -1.34 4.58
N LEU A 108 -8.80 -0.03 4.60
CA LEU A 108 -8.97 0.78 3.39
C LEU A 108 -7.65 1.44 2.99
N SER A 109 -7.41 1.55 1.68
CA SER A 109 -6.28 2.28 1.08
C SER A 109 -6.78 2.94 -0.21
N LEU A 110 -7.58 4.01 -0.04
CA LEU A 110 -8.38 4.67 -1.08
C LEU A 110 -8.06 6.17 -1.23
N GLY A 111 -6.86 6.57 -0.80
CA GLY A 111 -6.38 7.94 -0.90
C GLY A 111 -6.95 8.88 0.16
N GLU A 112 -6.89 10.18 -0.13
CA GLU A 112 -7.35 11.24 0.76
C GLU A 112 -8.86 11.44 0.63
N GLN A 113 -9.55 11.50 1.77
CA GLN A 113 -10.99 11.79 1.86
C GLN A 113 -11.24 12.95 2.82
N SER A 114 -12.49 13.38 2.95
CA SER A 114 -12.88 14.27 4.03
C SER A 114 -13.03 13.49 5.34
N LYS A 115 -13.00 14.19 6.46
CA LYS A 115 -13.19 13.62 7.79
C LYS A 115 -14.55 12.93 7.94
N GLU A 116 -15.57 13.48 7.29
CA GLU A 116 -16.94 12.94 7.28
C GLU A 116 -16.96 11.58 6.59
N VAL A 117 -16.31 11.45 5.43
CA VAL A 117 -16.19 10.19 4.68
C VAL A 117 -15.40 9.15 5.49
N TYR A 118 -14.32 9.56 6.13
CA TYR A 118 -13.57 8.65 7.01
C TYR A 118 -14.45 8.11 8.14
N LYS A 119 -15.25 8.97 8.79
CA LYS A 119 -16.19 8.56 9.84
C LYS A 119 -17.28 7.63 9.31
N GLU A 120 -17.84 7.90 8.14
CA GLU A 120 -18.84 7.07 7.50
C GLU A 120 -18.33 5.66 7.25
N TRP A 121 -17.14 5.54 6.63
CA TRP A 121 -16.53 4.23 6.36
C TRP A 121 -16.10 3.49 7.64
N PHE A 122 -15.69 4.24 8.67
CA PHE A 122 -15.40 3.66 9.99
C PHE A 122 -16.66 3.08 10.63
N GLN A 123 -17.76 3.81 10.60
CA GLN A 123 -19.08 3.36 11.11
C GLN A 123 -19.61 2.16 10.33
N ALA A 124 -19.36 2.08 9.03
CA ALA A 124 -19.69 0.91 8.22
C ALA A 124 -18.89 -0.35 8.62
N GLY A 125 -17.77 -0.21 9.33
CA GLY A 125 -16.99 -1.32 9.89
C GLY A 125 -15.53 -1.41 9.44
N ALA A 126 -15.02 -0.48 8.64
CA ALA A 126 -13.59 -0.39 8.34
C ALA A 126 -12.86 0.22 9.54
N HIS A 127 -11.97 -0.53 10.17
CA HIS A 127 -11.28 -0.06 11.38
C HIS A 127 -9.81 0.27 11.17
N ARG A 128 -9.26 -0.01 9.98
CA ARG A 128 -7.89 0.33 9.58
C ARG A 128 -7.89 1.14 8.29
N TYR A 129 -6.95 2.08 8.20
CA TYR A 129 -6.71 2.84 6.99
C TYR A 129 -5.22 2.98 6.72
N LEU A 130 -4.79 2.78 5.48
CA LEU A 130 -3.42 2.98 5.03
C LEU A 130 -3.37 4.15 4.06
N LEU A 131 -2.79 5.27 4.49
CA LEU A 131 -2.53 6.46 3.68
C LEU A 131 -1.04 6.81 3.75
N ARG A 132 -0.29 6.49 2.70
CA ARG A 132 1.15 6.70 2.69
C ARG A 132 1.50 8.17 2.51
N ILE A 133 2.41 8.68 3.34
CA ILE A 133 2.98 10.02 3.17
C ILE A 133 3.98 10.06 1.99
N GLU A 134 4.57 8.95 1.64
CA GLU A 134 5.60 8.69 0.64
C GLU A 134 6.97 9.32 0.94
N ALA A 135 7.01 10.57 1.37
CA ALA A 135 8.18 11.28 1.88
C ALA A 135 7.71 12.30 2.93
N SER A 136 8.35 12.33 4.10
CA SER A 136 7.99 13.27 5.17
C SER A 136 8.67 14.64 5.04
N ASP A 137 9.68 14.73 4.21
CA ASP A 137 10.27 16.01 3.80
C ASP A 137 9.37 16.69 2.77
N ARG A 138 8.97 17.94 3.06
CA ARG A 138 8.08 18.71 2.20
C ARG A 138 8.66 18.91 0.79
N SER A 139 9.93 19.29 0.69
CA SER A 139 10.55 19.59 -0.59
C SER A 139 10.62 18.32 -1.46
N LEU A 140 10.99 17.18 -0.86
CA LEU A 140 10.98 15.90 -1.55
C LEU A 140 9.56 15.47 -1.95
N TYR A 141 8.57 15.67 -1.07
CA TYR A 141 7.16 15.39 -1.38
C TYR A 141 6.68 16.19 -2.60
N GLU A 142 7.01 17.48 -2.65
CA GLU A 142 6.65 18.37 -3.78
C GLU A 142 7.38 17.96 -5.07
N MET A 143 8.64 17.49 -5.01
CA MET A 143 9.37 17.02 -6.17
C MET A 143 8.78 15.76 -6.83
N ILE A 144 8.09 14.90 -6.06
CA ILE A 144 7.48 13.67 -6.57
C ILE A 144 5.98 13.82 -6.91
N HIS A 145 5.43 15.01 -6.72
CA HIS A 145 4.04 15.33 -7.04
C HIS A 145 3.94 16.53 -8.00
N PRO A 146 2.94 16.56 -8.90
CA PRO A 146 2.74 17.73 -9.78
C PRO A 146 2.32 18.96 -8.98
N HIS A 147 2.91 20.10 -9.31
CA HIS A 147 2.69 21.39 -8.64
C HIS A 147 2.79 22.60 -9.57
N SER A 148 2.67 22.38 -10.88
CA SER A 148 2.82 23.45 -11.90
C SER A 148 1.62 24.40 -11.91
N THR A 149 0.41 23.89 -11.66
CA THR A 149 -0.82 24.68 -11.61
C THR A 149 -1.32 24.84 -10.18
N GLU A 150 -2.19 25.83 -9.94
CA GLU A 150 -2.84 26.01 -8.63
C GLU A 150 -3.71 24.81 -8.24
N GLU A 151 -4.39 24.21 -9.22
CA GLU A 151 -5.18 23.01 -9.00
C GLU A 151 -4.32 21.81 -8.60
N GLU A 152 -3.19 21.61 -9.28
CA GLU A 152 -2.24 20.54 -8.93
C GLU A 152 -1.67 20.75 -7.53
N ARG A 153 -1.23 21.97 -7.18
CA ARG A 153 -0.73 22.29 -5.83
C ARG A 153 -1.78 22.01 -4.77
N ARG A 154 -3.03 22.40 -4.99
CA ARG A 154 -4.13 22.14 -4.06
C ARG A 154 -4.42 20.64 -3.94
N MET A 155 -4.44 19.90 -5.05
CA MET A 155 -4.75 18.47 -5.09
C MET A 155 -3.63 17.63 -4.44
N HIS A 156 -2.37 18.03 -4.62
CA HIS A 156 -1.19 17.31 -4.15
C HIS A 156 -0.48 17.97 -2.96
N SER A 157 -1.18 18.83 -2.20
CA SER A 157 -0.61 19.56 -1.08
C SER A 157 -0.11 18.61 0.01
N TYR A 158 1.09 18.87 0.49
CA TYR A 158 1.70 18.19 1.63
C TYR A 158 0.86 18.36 2.91
N GLU A 159 0.36 19.58 3.16
CA GLU A 159 -0.49 19.90 4.31
C GLU A 159 -1.79 19.12 4.28
N ARG A 160 -2.40 19.00 3.10
CA ARG A 160 -3.62 18.21 2.94
C ARG A 160 -3.39 16.74 3.26
N ARG A 161 -2.24 16.17 2.84
CA ARG A 161 -1.85 14.80 3.16
C ARG A 161 -1.67 14.62 4.67
N LEU A 162 -1.02 15.56 5.35
CA LEU A 162 -0.88 15.54 6.81
C LEU A 162 -2.23 15.66 7.51
N ALA A 163 -3.06 16.61 7.11
CA ALA A 163 -4.40 16.79 7.68
C ALA A 163 -5.26 15.52 7.51
N ALA A 164 -5.19 14.86 6.34
CA ALA A 164 -5.90 13.61 6.12
C ALA A 164 -5.42 12.48 7.06
N LEU A 165 -4.13 12.38 7.35
CA LEU A 165 -3.59 11.43 8.33
C LEU A 165 -4.08 11.75 9.76
N GLU A 166 -4.15 13.03 10.14
CA GLU A 166 -4.68 13.48 11.44
C GLU A 166 -6.20 13.20 11.55
N ASP A 167 -6.94 13.43 10.47
CA ASP A 167 -8.36 13.12 10.39
C ASP A 167 -8.65 11.63 10.54
N LEU A 168 -7.84 10.76 9.93
CA LEU A 168 -7.93 9.31 10.12
C LEU A 168 -7.73 8.94 11.58
N LYS A 169 -6.68 9.45 12.21
CA LYS A 169 -6.37 9.17 13.62
C LYS A 169 -7.50 9.66 14.56
N SER A 170 -7.98 10.90 14.33
CA SER A 170 -9.07 11.49 15.12
C SER A 170 -10.44 10.85 14.86
N SER A 171 -10.61 10.13 13.76
CA SER A 171 -11.81 9.34 13.45
C SER A 171 -11.80 7.93 14.06
N GLY A 172 -10.72 7.56 14.77
CA GLY A 172 -10.62 6.29 15.51
C GLY A 172 -9.94 5.14 14.75
N TYR A 173 -9.44 5.37 13.54
CA TYR A 173 -8.74 4.34 12.78
C TYR A 173 -7.45 3.87 13.45
N ILE A 174 -7.15 2.60 13.32
CA ILE A 174 -5.79 2.09 13.34
C ILE A 174 -5.12 2.66 12.09
N THR A 175 -4.30 3.70 12.29
CA THR A 175 -3.80 4.53 11.20
C THR A 175 -2.46 4.04 10.69
N GLY A 176 -2.40 3.71 9.41
CA GLY A 176 -1.18 3.34 8.71
C GLY A 176 -0.68 4.44 7.79
N SER A 177 0.64 4.55 7.71
CA SER A 177 1.31 5.38 6.73
C SER A 177 2.49 4.63 6.10
N GLY A 178 3.37 5.31 5.39
CA GLY A 178 4.54 4.69 4.78
C GLY A 178 5.28 5.63 3.87
N ILE A 179 6.45 5.17 3.46
CA ILE A 179 7.40 5.93 2.65
C ILE A 179 7.93 5.07 1.49
N MET A 180 8.47 5.71 0.49
CA MET A 180 9.31 5.06 -0.51
C MET A 180 10.79 5.23 -0.14
N ILE A 181 11.58 4.20 -0.42
CA ILE A 181 13.02 4.14 -0.14
C ILE A 181 13.78 4.23 -1.46
N ALA A 182 14.82 5.03 -1.48
CA ALA A 182 15.64 5.29 -2.66
C ALA A 182 14.87 5.95 -3.82
N LEU A 183 14.07 6.96 -3.49
CA LEU A 183 13.50 7.89 -4.47
C LEU A 183 14.60 8.72 -5.13
N PRO A 184 14.43 9.18 -6.38
CA PRO A 184 15.18 10.33 -6.87
C PRO A 184 15.03 11.52 -5.91
N PHE A 185 16.06 12.34 -5.82
CA PHE A 185 16.18 13.50 -4.93
C PHE A 185 16.26 13.18 -3.43
N GLN A 186 15.98 11.94 -3.02
CA GLN A 186 16.03 11.51 -1.62
C GLN A 186 17.47 11.38 -1.16
N THR A 187 17.74 11.72 0.10
CA THR A 187 19.02 11.54 0.77
C THR A 187 18.88 10.57 1.95
N MET A 188 20.01 10.13 2.50
CA MET A 188 20.00 9.35 3.75
C MET A 188 19.38 10.14 4.91
N GLU A 189 19.57 11.47 4.95
CA GLU A 189 18.96 12.33 5.96
C GLU A 189 17.42 12.34 5.85
N ASN A 190 16.88 12.38 4.61
CA ASN A 190 15.44 12.25 4.41
C ASN A 190 14.90 10.94 5.00
N LEU A 191 15.57 9.81 4.76
CA LEU A 191 15.17 8.51 5.32
C LEU A 191 15.23 8.48 6.86
N GLU A 192 16.24 9.11 7.47
CA GLU A 192 16.31 9.29 8.93
C GLU A 192 15.13 10.11 9.46
N ASN A 193 14.81 11.19 8.79
CA ASN A 193 13.69 12.06 9.16
C ASN A 193 12.34 11.39 8.94
N ASP A 194 12.22 10.54 7.92
CA ASP A 194 11.03 9.71 7.68
C ASP A 194 10.74 8.77 8.86
N LEU A 195 11.75 8.07 9.39
CA LEU A 195 11.57 7.22 10.58
C LEU A 195 11.17 8.04 11.81
N LYS A 196 11.82 9.20 12.03
CA LYS A 196 11.46 10.12 13.13
C LYS A 196 10.01 10.62 12.98
N PHE A 197 9.59 10.95 11.75
CA PHE A 197 8.23 11.37 11.46
C PHE A 197 7.22 10.27 11.81
N LEU A 198 7.40 9.06 11.32
CA LEU A 198 6.51 7.93 11.57
C LEU A 198 6.34 7.66 13.07
N LYS A 199 7.47 7.72 13.80
CA LYS A 199 7.48 7.54 15.26
C LYS A 199 6.77 8.68 16.00
N ARG A 200 7.08 9.93 15.66
CA ARG A 200 6.48 11.12 16.30
C ARG A 200 4.98 11.22 16.00
N PHE A 201 4.57 10.93 14.79
CA PHE A 201 3.15 10.89 14.40
C PHE A 201 2.42 9.77 15.16
N GLY A 202 3.11 8.69 15.50
CA GLY A 202 2.54 7.55 16.22
C GLY A 202 1.63 6.74 15.32
N VAL A 203 2.14 6.30 14.16
CA VAL A 203 1.42 5.39 13.27
C VAL A 203 1.32 4.00 13.88
N ASP A 204 0.21 3.32 13.62
CA ASP A 204 -0.03 1.94 14.07
C ASP A 204 0.48 0.89 13.05
N MET A 205 0.60 1.29 11.78
CA MET A 205 1.01 0.41 10.67
C MET A 205 1.95 1.17 9.73
N VAL A 206 2.94 0.46 9.17
CA VAL A 206 3.85 1.04 8.18
C VAL A 206 3.98 0.14 6.96
N GLY A 207 3.78 0.74 5.78
CA GLY A 207 4.13 0.16 4.50
C GLY A 207 5.29 0.93 3.88
N MET A 208 6.51 0.39 3.92
CA MET A 208 7.66 1.00 3.27
C MET A 208 8.37 0.00 2.37
N GLY A 209 8.86 0.48 1.24
CA GLY A 209 9.55 -0.36 0.27
C GLY A 209 10.31 0.46 -0.74
N PRO A 210 11.11 -0.20 -1.58
CA PRO A 210 11.92 0.47 -2.58
C PRO A 210 11.07 1.18 -3.62
N TYR A 211 11.53 2.35 -4.07
CA TYR A 211 11.03 2.95 -5.28
C TYR A 211 11.49 2.11 -6.49
N ILE A 212 10.53 1.63 -7.26
CA ILE A 212 10.74 0.94 -8.54
C ILE A 212 10.18 1.85 -9.63
N PRO A 213 10.98 2.27 -10.62
CA PRO A 213 10.50 3.10 -11.72
C PRO A 213 9.40 2.40 -12.51
N HIS A 214 8.46 3.19 -13.05
CA HIS A 214 7.47 2.74 -14.04
C HIS A 214 7.73 3.48 -15.36
N ASN A 215 7.77 2.77 -16.47
CA ASN A 215 8.15 3.28 -17.79
C ASN A 215 7.26 4.44 -18.27
N ASP A 216 5.98 4.45 -17.88
CA ASP A 216 5.01 5.45 -18.30
C ASP A 216 4.85 6.63 -17.30
N THR A 217 5.72 6.70 -16.29
CA THR A 217 5.66 7.80 -15.33
C THR A 217 6.74 8.84 -15.59
N PRO A 218 6.49 10.14 -15.32
CA PRO A 218 7.49 11.17 -15.49
C PRO A 218 8.78 10.89 -14.72
N LEU A 219 8.67 10.51 -13.45
CA LEU A 219 9.82 10.22 -12.59
C LEU A 219 10.56 8.96 -13.05
N GLY A 220 9.83 7.92 -13.47
CA GLY A 220 10.42 6.70 -14.01
C GLY A 220 11.23 6.96 -15.27
N LYS A 221 10.70 7.73 -16.22
CA LYS A 221 11.41 8.13 -17.44
C LYS A 221 12.70 8.90 -17.15
N MET A 222 12.71 9.78 -16.14
CA MET A 222 13.91 10.49 -15.73
C MET A 222 14.97 9.53 -15.17
N VAL A 223 14.58 8.61 -14.30
CA VAL A 223 15.50 7.62 -13.72
C VAL A 223 16.07 6.68 -14.79
N LEU A 224 15.26 6.23 -15.74
CA LEU A 224 15.73 5.38 -16.83
C LEU A 224 16.77 6.10 -17.71
N LYS A 225 16.50 7.36 -18.08
CA LYS A 225 17.49 8.19 -18.80
C LYS A 225 18.78 8.39 -18.01
N ALA A 226 18.71 8.61 -16.69
CA ALA A 226 19.88 8.73 -15.83
C ALA A 226 20.70 7.46 -15.82
N ARG A 227 20.07 6.30 -15.75
CA ARG A 227 20.72 4.99 -15.77
C ARG A 227 21.37 4.69 -17.12
N GLU A 228 20.68 4.96 -18.24
CA GLU A 228 21.23 4.81 -19.60
C GLU A 228 22.47 5.69 -19.80
N ALA A 229 22.44 6.93 -19.32
CA ALA A 229 23.54 7.87 -19.42
C ALA A 229 24.64 7.65 -18.34
N ASN A 230 24.40 6.75 -17.38
CA ASN A 230 25.23 6.59 -16.18
C ASN A 230 25.55 7.93 -15.48
N SER A 231 24.55 8.78 -15.36
CA SER A 231 24.65 10.14 -14.81
C SER A 231 23.45 10.47 -13.95
N THR A 232 23.67 11.05 -12.76
CA THR A 232 22.57 11.52 -11.91
C THR A 232 21.84 12.72 -12.51
N SER A 233 22.48 13.44 -13.43
CA SER A 233 21.88 14.61 -14.08
C SER A 233 21.19 14.25 -15.39
N VAL A 234 19.96 14.69 -15.54
CA VAL A 234 19.16 14.54 -16.77
C VAL A 234 18.72 15.88 -17.31
N THR A 235 18.60 15.99 -18.64
CA THR A 235 18.04 17.17 -19.30
C THR A 235 16.57 16.91 -19.60
N LEU A 236 15.69 17.78 -19.10
CA LEU A 236 14.26 17.77 -19.35
C LEU A 236 13.94 18.26 -20.78
N PRO A 237 12.71 18.02 -21.31
CA PRO A 237 12.32 18.46 -22.64
C PRO A 237 12.40 20.00 -22.87
N ASP A 238 12.26 20.77 -21.80
CA ASP A 238 12.37 22.24 -21.80
C ASP A 238 13.84 22.74 -21.76
N GLY A 239 14.82 21.82 -21.74
CA GLY A 239 16.23 22.13 -21.67
C GLY A 239 16.78 22.29 -20.24
N GLN A 240 15.94 22.30 -19.22
CA GLN A 240 16.41 22.36 -17.83
C GLN A 240 17.20 21.11 -17.45
N ARG A 241 18.32 21.31 -16.79
CA ARG A 241 19.14 20.21 -16.23
C ARG A 241 18.77 20.00 -14.77
N VAL A 242 18.44 18.75 -14.42
CA VAL A 242 18.02 18.33 -13.08
C VAL A 242 18.93 17.22 -12.57
N ASP A 243 19.43 17.37 -11.34
CA ASP A 243 20.16 16.30 -10.65
C ASP A 243 19.20 15.48 -9.81
N LEU A 244 19.11 14.19 -10.09
CA LEU A 244 18.21 13.23 -9.42
C LEU A 244 18.78 12.68 -8.11
N GLY A 245 20.05 13.02 -7.78
CA GLY A 245 20.74 12.50 -6.61
C GLY A 245 21.24 11.05 -6.75
N GLU A 246 21.98 10.61 -5.75
CA GLU A 246 22.70 9.32 -5.78
C GLU A 246 21.80 8.10 -5.93
N PHE A 247 20.56 8.15 -5.40
CA PHE A 247 19.65 7.02 -5.46
C PHE A 247 19.10 6.74 -6.85
N ALA A 248 19.20 7.67 -7.80
CA ALA A 248 18.82 7.41 -9.19
C ALA A 248 19.67 6.29 -9.84
N LEU A 249 20.93 6.17 -9.43
CA LEU A 249 21.89 5.17 -9.94
C LEU A 249 22.14 4.03 -8.94
N ILE A 250 21.43 3.97 -7.83
CA ILE A 250 21.62 2.89 -6.85
C ILE A 250 21.34 1.53 -7.48
N SER A 251 22.23 0.56 -7.27
CA SER A 251 22.00 -0.81 -7.74
C SER A 251 20.82 -1.48 -6.99
N ASP A 252 20.19 -2.44 -7.63
CA ASP A 252 19.05 -3.15 -7.02
C ASP A 252 19.45 -3.89 -5.75
N GLU A 253 20.66 -4.44 -5.69
CA GLU A 253 21.22 -5.07 -4.49
C GLU A 253 21.34 -4.07 -3.32
N LYS A 254 21.96 -2.91 -3.53
CA LYS A 254 22.09 -1.87 -2.50
C LYS A 254 20.73 -1.32 -2.07
N LYS A 255 19.80 -1.16 -3.02
CA LYS A 255 18.43 -0.72 -2.74
C LYS A 255 17.68 -1.72 -1.87
N LEU A 256 17.84 -3.03 -2.15
CA LEU A 256 17.30 -4.11 -1.34
C LEU A 256 17.89 -4.06 0.08
N GLN A 257 19.22 -4.01 0.21
CA GLN A 257 19.91 -3.94 1.49
C GLN A 257 19.43 -2.74 2.33
N LEU A 258 19.36 -1.56 1.71
CA LEU A 258 18.85 -0.34 2.35
C LEU A 258 17.41 -0.53 2.83
N SER A 259 16.53 -1.10 1.99
CA SER A 259 15.13 -1.31 2.34
C SER A 259 14.98 -2.29 3.51
N ILE A 260 15.74 -3.37 3.54
CA ILE A 260 15.75 -4.34 4.63
C ILE A 260 16.29 -3.71 5.93
N GLU A 261 17.34 -2.89 5.86
CA GLU A 261 17.86 -2.19 7.04
C GLU A 261 16.85 -1.18 7.60
N MET A 262 16.13 -0.45 6.74
CA MET A 262 15.06 0.46 7.17
C MET A 262 13.93 -0.29 7.90
N VAL A 263 13.53 -1.48 7.43
CA VAL A 263 12.56 -2.34 8.14
C VAL A 263 13.10 -2.74 9.52
N ARG A 264 14.37 -3.17 9.60
CA ARG A 264 15.01 -3.58 10.85
C ARG A 264 15.10 -2.44 11.86
N ARG A 265 15.46 -1.24 11.40
CA ARG A 265 15.52 -0.03 12.23
C ARG A 265 14.14 0.36 12.73
N LEU A 266 13.15 0.41 11.86
CA LEU A 266 11.77 0.73 12.24
C LEU A 266 11.25 -0.24 13.30
N ARG A 267 11.51 -1.55 13.16
CA ARG A 267 11.10 -2.55 14.17
C ARG A 267 11.77 -2.32 15.52
N ARG A 268 13.05 -1.92 15.53
CA ARG A 268 13.74 -1.57 16.80
C ARG A 268 13.14 -0.33 17.46
N GLU A 269 12.80 0.68 16.68
CA GLU A 269 12.29 1.95 17.18
C GLU A 269 10.81 1.92 17.54
N MET A 270 10.03 1.09 16.85
CA MET A 270 8.58 0.95 17.01
C MET A 270 8.20 -0.55 17.12
N PRO A 271 8.47 -1.20 18.27
CA PRO A 271 8.38 -2.65 18.41
C PRO A 271 6.95 -3.21 18.31
N HIS A 272 5.93 -2.39 18.53
CA HIS A 272 4.53 -2.84 18.65
C HIS A 272 3.67 -2.58 17.42
N ILE A 273 4.17 -1.88 16.41
CA ILE A 273 3.42 -1.57 15.18
C ILE A 273 3.39 -2.75 14.21
N ASN A 274 2.48 -2.70 13.27
CA ASN A 274 2.49 -3.58 12.11
C ASN A 274 3.39 -3.02 11.00
N ILE A 275 4.27 -3.85 10.46
CA ILE A 275 5.15 -3.51 9.33
C ILE A 275 4.84 -4.48 8.19
N ALA A 276 4.48 -3.93 7.03
CA ALA A 276 4.21 -4.73 5.85
C ALA A 276 5.52 -5.15 5.14
N ALA A 277 5.63 -6.43 4.81
CA ALA A 277 6.61 -6.92 3.84
C ALA A 277 6.09 -6.62 2.43
N THR A 278 6.56 -5.52 1.83
CA THR A 278 6.03 -5.02 0.57
C THR A 278 6.44 -5.86 -0.64
N THR A 279 5.53 -6.03 -1.59
CA THR A 279 5.77 -6.78 -2.84
C THR A 279 6.86 -6.16 -3.72
N ALA A 280 7.10 -4.86 -3.62
CA ALA A 280 8.17 -4.18 -4.37
C ALA A 280 9.57 -4.76 -4.09
N LEU A 281 9.80 -5.34 -2.92
CA LEU A 281 11.05 -6.04 -2.59
C LEU A 281 11.28 -7.27 -3.47
N GLN A 282 10.23 -7.93 -3.93
CA GLN A 282 10.32 -9.11 -4.79
C GLN A 282 10.72 -8.75 -6.24
N VAL A 283 10.60 -7.47 -6.64
CA VAL A 283 11.17 -6.98 -7.92
C VAL A 283 12.70 -6.97 -7.87
N LEU A 284 13.27 -6.68 -6.68
CA LEU A 284 14.73 -6.61 -6.48
C LEU A 284 15.35 -7.98 -6.21
N HIS A 285 14.61 -8.88 -5.53
CA HIS A 285 15.08 -10.23 -5.21
C HIS A 285 13.88 -11.16 -4.99
N PRO A 286 13.88 -12.39 -5.51
CA PRO A 286 12.75 -13.35 -5.35
C PRO A 286 12.30 -13.54 -3.90
N ASP A 287 13.24 -13.60 -2.95
CA ASP A 287 12.99 -13.76 -1.52
C ASP A 287 12.94 -12.42 -0.76
N GLY A 288 12.83 -11.29 -1.45
CA GLY A 288 12.88 -9.96 -0.84
C GLY A 288 11.81 -9.72 0.22
N ARG A 289 10.65 -10.31 0.05
CA ARG A 289 9.55 -10.25 1.04
C ARG A 289 9.88 -11.06 2.30
N GLU A 290 10.40 -12.26 2.14
CA GLU A 290 10.84 -13.13 3.22
C GLU A 290 12.00 -12.51 4.00
N MET A 291 12.94 -11.85 3.32
CA MET A 291 14.02 -11.07 3.95
C MET A 291 13.46 -9.93 4.82
N ALA A 292 12.40 -9.24 4.37
CA ALA A 292 11.73 -8.22 5.19
C ALA A 292 11.05 -8.81 6.42
N VAL A 293 10.44 -9.98 6.31
CA VAL A 293 9.87 -10.71 7.47
C VAL A 293 10.97 -11.03 8.47
N LEU A 294 12.11 -11.56 8.03
CA LEU A 294 13.27 -11.82 8.89
C LEU A 294 13.85 -10.55 9.54
N ALA A 295 13.69 -9.39 8.88
CA ALA A 295 14.10 -8.09 9.42
C ALA A 295 13.09 -7.49 10.42
N GLY A 296 11.87 -8.04 10.51
CA GLY A 296 10.87 -7.57 11.48
C GLY A 296 9.50 -7.20 10.92
N ALA A 297 9.27 -7.32 9.60
CA ALA A 297 7.93 -7.19 9.04
C ALA A 297 7.04 -8.35 9.53
N ASN A 298 5.79 -8.05 9.86
CA ASN A 298 4.85 -9.03 10.44
C ASN A 298 3.48 -9.04 9.74
N VAL A 299 3.35 -8.32 8.63
CA VAL A 299 2.14 -8.33 7.79
C VAL A 299 2.53 -8.61 6.35
N ILE A 300 1.79 -9.51 5.70
CA ILE A 300 1.89 -9.77 4.27
C ILE A 300 0.53 -9.53 3.63
N MET A 301 0.53 -8.91 2.46
CA MET A 301 -0.67 -8.59 1.69
C MET A 301 -0.65 -9.37 0.37
N PRO A 302 -1.02 -10.67 0.37
CA PRO A 302 -1.11 -11.42 -0.88
C PRO A 302 -2.24 -10.86 -1.75
N ASN A 303 -1.94 -10.66 -3.04
CA ASN A 303 -2.94 -10.19 -4.00
C ASN A 303 -3.94 -11.32 -4.27
N ILE A 304 -5.20 -11.07 -3.93
CA ILE A 304 -6.33 -11.98 -4.18
C ILE A 304 -7.31 -11.42 -5.22
N THR A 305 -7.01 -10.25 -5.79
CA THR A 305 -7.79 -9.66 -6.87
C THR A 305 -7.94 -10.64 -8.03
N GLU A 306 -9.06 -10.61 -8.71
CA GLU A 306 -9.29 -11.38 -9.93
C GLU A 306 -8.15 -11.19 -10.93
N GLN A 307 -7.64 -12.28 -11.49
CA GLN A 307 -6.43 -12.30 -12.33
C GLN A 307 -6.52 -11.31 -13.50
N GLN A 308 -7.69 -11.21 -14.16
CA GLN A 308 -7.89 -10.34 -15.32
C GLN A 308 -7.68 -8.84 -15.01
N ALA A 309 -7.92 -8.43 -13.75
CA ALA A 309 -7.75 -7.05 -13.32
C ALA A 309 -6.30 -6.70 -12.89
N ARG A 310 -5.52 -7.69 -12.42
CA ARG A 310 -4.19 -7.47 -11.82
C ARG A 310 -3.20 -6.80 -12.75
N GLY A 311 -3.22 -7.15 -14.05
CA GLY A 311 -2.36 -6.56 -15.08
C GLY A 311 -2.58 -5.06 -15.27
N ASN A 312 -3.76 -4.55 -14.92
CA ASN A 312 -4.12 -3.15 -15.05
C ASN A 312 -3.87 -2.32 -13.77
N TYR A 313 -3.38 -2.95 -12.68
CA TYR A 313 -3.04 -2.27 -11.44
C TYR A 313 -1.53 -2.30 -11.18
N GLN A 314 -0.77 -1.75 -12.11
CA GLN A 314 0.69 -1.67 -12.00
C GLN A 314 1.11 -0.29 -11.49
N LEU A 315 1.42 -0.20 -10.21
CA LEU A 315 1.94 1.02 -9.58
C LEU A 315 3.38 1.31 -10.01
N TYR A 316 4.14 0.24 -10.28
CA TYR A 316 5.55 0.23 -10.66
C TYR A 316 5.82 -0.95 -11.59
N GLU A 317 6.93 -0.92 -12.31
CA GLU A 317 7.31 -1.95 -13.29
C GLU A 317 7.63 -3.29 -12.63
N GLY A 318 7.29 -4.41 -13.32
CA GLY A 318 7.63 -5.75 -12.85
C GLY A 318 6.91 -6.19 -11.57
N LYS A 319 5.74 -5.63 -11.26
CA LYS A 319 4.95 -6.05 -10.09
C LYS A 319 4.69 -7.55 -10.13
N PRO A 320 5.11 -8.33 -9.11
CA PRO A 320 4.96 -9.77 -9.12
C PRO A 320 3.51 -10.23 -8.90
N GLY A 321 3.20 -11.46 -9.34
CA GLY A 321 1.91 -12.11 -9.09
C GLY A 321 0.79 -11.66 -10.01
N VAL A 322 1.11 -11.04 -11.15
CA VAL A 322 0.11 -10.63 -12.17
C VAL A 322 -0.53 -11.87 -12.82
N GLU A 323 0.27 -12.90 -13.11
CA GLU A 323 -0.17 -14.13 -13.78
C GLU A 323 -0.72 -15.20 -12.80
N ASP A 324 -0.53 -15.00 -11.49
CA ASP A 324 -0.94 -15.98 -10.49
C ASP A 324 -2.42 -15.86 -10.15
N ASP A 325 -3.07 -16.99 -9.87
CA ASP A 325 -4.35 -16.98 -9.17
C ASP A 325 -4.17 -16.83 -7.64
N ALA A 326 -5.26 -16.59 -6.93
CA ALA A 326 -5.23 -16.37 -5.49
C ALA A 326 -4.81 -17.63 -4.70
N GLN A 327 -5.19 -18.82 -5.18
CA GLN A 327 -4.85 -20.10 -4.54
C GLN A 327 -3.37 -20.43 -4.70
N SER A 328 -2.81 -20.27 -5.89
CA SER A 328 -1.38 -20.48 -6.16
C SER A 328 -0.51 -19.49 -5.37
N THR A 329 -0.97 -18.24 -5.26
CA THR A 329 -0.33 -17.20 -4.44
C THR A 329 -0.28 -17.64 -2.96
N LYS A 330 -1.38 -18.19 -2.43
CA LYS A 330 -1.47 -18.70 -1.05
C LYS A 330 -0.48 -19.84 -0.82
N LEU A 331 -0.52 -20.88 -1.66
CA LEU A 331 0.35 -22.06 -1.52
C LEU A 331 1.84 -21.70 -1.56
N ARG A 332 2.24 -20.84 -2.51
CA ARG A 332 3.62 -20.38 -2.60
C ARG A 332 4.04 -19.60 -1.35
N LEU A 333 3.16 -18.76 -0.83
CA LEU A 333 3.43 -18.01 0.40
C LEU A 333 3.63 -18.94 1.60
N GLU A 334 2.77 -19.94 1.78
CA GLU A 334 2.91 -20.97 2.83
C GLU A 334 4.27 -21.67 2.76
N GLN A 335 4.64 -22.13 1.57
CA GLN A 335 5.91 -22.80 1.35
C GLN A 335 7.12 -21.90 1.66
N ASN A 336 7.08 -20.64 1.23
CA ASN A 336 8.18 -19.71 1.45
C ASN A 336 8.34 -19.35 2.92
N LEU A 337 7.25 -19.09 3.64
CA LEU A 337 7.31 -18.81 5.07
C LEU A 337 7.78 -20.03 5.89
N ALA A 338 7.34 -21.23 5.51
CA ALA A 338 7.82 -22.47 6.14
C ALA A 338 9.34 -22.64 6.00
N LYS A 339 9.93 -22.32 4.83
CA LYS A 339 11.38 -22.38 4.60
C LYS A 339 12.18 -21.49 5.56
N ILE A 340 11.61 -20.37 5.99
CA ILE A 340 12.27 -19.45 6.93
C ILE A 340 11.81 -19.64 8.39
N GLY A 341 11.02 -20.67 8.69
CA GLY A 341 10.58 -21.02 10.04
C GLY A 341 9.60 -20.00 10.65
N VAL A 342 8.75 -19.37 9.82
CA VAL A 342 7.76 -18.38 10.26
C VAL A 342 6.35 -18.92 10.03
N ASP A 343 5.53 -18.92 11.07
CA ASP A 343 4.14 -19.38 11.00
C ASP A 343 3.21 -18.29 10.44
N ILE A 344 2.10 -18.72 9.86
CA ILE A 344 0.99 -17.85 9.48
C ILE A 344 -0.05 -17.83 10.61
N ALA A 345 -0.46 -16.65 11.03
CA ALA A 345 -1.52 -16.44 12.02
C ALA A 345 -2.91 -16.52 11.36
N TRP A 346 -3.30 -17.72 10.95
CA TRP A 346 -4.57 -17.97 10.28
C TRP A 346 -5.77 -17.48 11.10
N GLY A 347 -6.76 -16.84 10.45
CA GLY A 347 -7.98 -16.33 11.07
C GLY A 347 -7.78 -15.15 12.02
N GLN A 348 -6.53 -14.72 12.25
CA GLN A 348 -6.27 -13.61 13.16
C GLN A 348 -6.29 -12.26 12.42
N VAL A 349 -7.06 -11.31 12.93
CA VAL A 349 -7.18 -9.95 12.38
C VAL A 349 -5.83 -9.22 12.39
N GLY A 350 -5.01 -9.45 13.41
CA GLY A 350 -3.64 -8.97 13.46
C GLY A 350 -3.54 -7.46 13.65
N ASP A 351 -4.30 -6.92 14.61
CA ASP A 351 -4.15 -5.52 15.01
C ASP A 351 -2.85 -5.30 15.79
N PRO A 352 -2.23 -4.12 15.68
CA PRO A 352 -1.04 -3.80 16.46
C PRO A 352 -1.39 -3.73 17.95
N TYR A 353 -0.43 -4.05 18.81
CA TYR A 353 -0.61 -3.92 20.24
C TYR A 353 -0.57 -2.43 20.61
N ARG A 354 -1.73 -1.85 20.97
CA ARG A 354 -1.76 -0.55 21.63
C ARG A 354 -1.46 -0.78 23.12
N LEU A 355 -0.36 -0.18 23.60
CA LEU A 355 -0.03 -0.12 25.03
C LEU A 355 -0.95 0.85 25.76
#